data_67252351ca12e3c46ab077ab79baaff2
#
_entry.id   67252351ca12e3c46ab077ab79baaff2
#
_cell.length_a   1.000
_cell.length_b   1.000
_cell.length_c   1.000
_cell.angle_alpha   90.00
_cell.angle_beta   90.00
_cell.angle_gamma   90.00
#
_symmetry.space_group_name_H-M   'P 1'
#
loop_
_entity.id
_entity.type
_entity.pdbx_description
1 polymer ?
#
loop_
_entity_poly.entity_id
_entity_poly.type
_entity_poly.pdbx_seq_one_letter_code
_entity_poly.pdbx_strand_id
1 'polypeptide(L)'
;MVDKTKKPAEVSDKAAASALLFPKLGTTAASKSDVIAGVSRGTDPKTGAPITTVIYPQGFEQAYIKNLNPASRIALQKQMKALGLYPKNFSPIGDGTVTPEDFNALLKLVAVGEQKGLEKIDDVISLAKKDKKILTYLQTGGYTETAPKITYTNASESKAILTDKFLSLFNEKPTDTELKEFQTILKGKETAAKGGISSLELNDVILAVANKRITGAAAGAVKGDAKALDVLDSGLLGRRIREIRAAYYDNGIPVSDATIYKQAGLSLRDQDAYNNVLEEINNNAVTQWGKLGLDLKPGQTVRSKLQPYITTRSKIRGIPEDEINIADMTDVLEPDGTPKSFKKFKLEEYGSKEYLESDAYKTTVLNDTQAVFRNFGIM
;
A
#
# COMPACT_ATOMS: atom_id res chain seq x y z
N MET A 1 54.61 4.67 2.33
CA MET A 1 53.77 5.49 1.47
C MET A 1 52.37 4.86 1.47
N VAL A 2 51.46 5.43 2.24
CA VAL A 2 50.07 4.94 2.33
C VAL A 2 49.24 5.80 1.39
N ASP A 3 48.63 5.16 0.41
CA ASP A 3 47.78 5.77 -0.60
C ASP A 3 46.47 6.28 0.04
N LYS A 4 46.28 7.62 0.08
CA LYS A 4 45.15 8.33 0.67
C LYS A 4 44.18 8.79 -0.40
N THR A 5 43.68 7.91 -1.26
CA THR A 5 42.66 8.26 -2.22
C THR A 5 41.64 7.15 -2.43
N LYS A 6 40.94 6.74 -1.35
CA LYS A 6 39.61 6.13 -1.51
C LYS A 6 38.55 7.11 -1.04
N LYS A 7 37.98 7.83 -2.01
CA LYS A 7 36.70 8.54 -1.87
C LYS A 7 35.65 7.54 -1.37
N PRO A 8 34.84 7.87 -0.35
CA PRO A 8 33.72 7.02 0.02
C PRO A 8 32.81 6.85 -1.20
N ALA A 9 32.42 5.61 -1.46
CA ALA A 9 31.47 5.31 -2.53
C ALA A 9 30.19 6.11 -2.28
N GLU A 10 29.80 6.94 -3.23
CA GLU A 10 28.48 7.55 -3.29
C GLU A 10 27.47 6.40 -3.31
N VAL A 11 26.74 6.25 -2.20
CA VAL A 11 25.55 5.40 -2.16
C VAL A 11 24.59 6.01 -3.15
N SER A 12 24.32 5.33 -4.25
CA SER A 12 23.48 5.85 -5.31
C SER A 12 22.09 6.18 -4.75
N ASP A 13 21.56 7.34 -5.10
CA ASP A 13 20.22 7.83 -4.67
C ASP A 13 19.09 6.81 -4.96
N LYS A 14 19.32 5.87 -5.90
CA LYS A 14 18.44 4.72 -6.16
C LYS A 14 18.33 3.73 -4.98
N ALA A 15 19.41 3.52 -4.22
CA ALA A 15 19.36 2.63 -3.06
C ALA A 15 18.62 3.27 -1.89
N ALA A 16 18.74 4.59 -1.72
CA ALA A 16 18.01 5.34 -0.71
C ALA A 16 16.51 5.40 -1.02
N ALA A 17 16.13 5.68 -2.26
CA ALA A 17 14.72 5.70 -2.70
C ALA A 17 14.04 4.32 -2.63
N SER A 18 14.80 3.25 -2.88
CA SER A 18 14.29 1.87 -2.78
C SER A 18 14.12 1.41 -1.33
N ALA A 19 14.94 1.93 -0.40
CA ALA A 19 14.84 1.64 1.04
C ALA A 19 13.62 2.34 1.69
N LEU A 20 13.10 3.41 1.08
CA LEU A 20 11.92 4.14 1.54
C LEU A 20 10.60 3.39 1.33
N LEU A 21 10.55 2.43 0.39
CA LEU A 21 9.31 1.74 0.04
C LEU A 21 9.06 0.46 0.85
N PHE A 22 10.12 -0.12 1.46
CA PHE A 22 9.98 -1.32 2.27
C PHE A 22 11.05 -1.32 3.37
N PRO A 23 10.71 -1.00 4.62
CA PRO A 23 11.60 -1.34 5.72
C PRO A 23 11.83 -2.85 5.66
N LYS A 24 13.09 -3.29 5.55
CA LYS A 24 13.44 -4.71 5.65
C LYS A 24 12.94 -5.22 6.99
N LEU A 25 11.85 -5.98 6.97
CA LEU A 25 11.37 -6.75 8.12
C LEU A 25 12.42 -7.82 8.41
N GLY A 26 13.40 -7.47 9.22
CA GLY A 26 14.36 -8.43 9.76
C GLY A 26 13.67 -9.27 10.83
N THR A 27 13.83 -10.58 10.75
CA THR A 27 13.35 -11.55 11.76
C THR A 27 14.17 -11.57 13.05
N THR A 28 15.23 -10.78 13.13
CA THR A 28 16.06 -10.54 14.32
C THR A 28 15.67 -9.23 14.98
N ALA A 29 15.69 -9.17 16.30
CA ALA A 29 15.34 -7.99 17.09
C ALA A 29 15.91 -6.72 16.45
N ALA A 30 15.06 -5.96 15.79
CA ALA A 30 15.44 -4.75 15.07
C ALA A 30 16.10 -3.79 16.03
N SER A 31 17.30 -3.33 15.70
CA SER A 31 17.92 -2.22 16.40
C SER A 31 17.15 -0.95 15.99
N LYS A 32 17.18 0.09 16.84
CA LYS A 32 16.55 1.40 16.56
C LYS A 32 17.00 2.02 15.22
N SER A 33 18.04 1.50 14.60
CA SER A 33 18.61 1.97 13.34
C SER A 33 17.99 1.40 12.07
N ASP A 34 17.09 0.41 12.20
CA ASP A 34 16.59 -0.33 11.03
C ASP A 34 15.39 0.33 10.33
N VAL A 35 14.82 1.37 10.93
CA VAL A 35 13.78 2.20 10.33
C VAL A 35 14.37 3.58 10.09
N ILE A 36 14.70 3.87 8.83
CA ILE A 36 15.48 5.06 8.44
C ILE A 36 14.53 6.08 7.79
N ALA A 37 14.70 7.36 8.17
CA ALA A 37 14.08 8.48 7.51
C ALA A 37 14.63 8.67 6.08
N GLY A 38 13.79 9.12 5.16
CA GLY A 38 14.20 9.50 3.83
C GLY A 38 14.90 10.86 3.83
N VAL A 39 15.77 11.07 2.86
CA VAL A 39 16.46 12.35 2.68
C VAL A 39 16.00 12.97 1.37
N SER A 40 15.38 14.15 1.45
CA SER A 40 15.04 14.99 0.29
C SER A 40 16.01 16.17 0.21
N ARG A 41 16.42 16.52 -1.00
CA ARG A 41 17.31 17.65 -1.26
C ARG A 41 16.55 18.75 -1.99
N GLY A 42 16.76 19.96 -1.58
CA GLY A 42 16.18 21.15 -2.20
C GLY A 42 17.00 22.39 -1.85
N THR A 43 16.45 23.57 -2.10
CA THR A 43 17.11 24.85 -1.77
C THR A 43 16.28 25.64 -0.76
N ASP A 44 16.94 26.29 0.18
CA ASP A 44 16.31 27.22 1.12
C ASP A 44 15.69 28.40 0.32
N PRO A 45 14.38 28.62 0.41
CA PRO A 45 13.73 29.68 -0.36
C PRO A 45 14.16 31.10 0.02
N LYS A 46 14.78 31.28 1.18
CA LYS A 46 15.25 32.58 1.66
C LYS A 46 16.71 32.87 1.30
N THR A 47 17.54 31.86 1.35
CA THR A 47 19.00 31.99 1.19
C THR A 47 19.51 31.43 -0.13
N GLY A 48 18.72 30.60 -0.83
CA GLY A 48 19.16 29.85 -2.01
C GLY A 48 20.16 28.74 -1.71
N ALA A 49 20.49 28.51 -0.44
CA ALA A 49 21.44 27.48 -0.04
C ALA A 49 20.83 26.08 -0.19
N PRO A 50 21.61 25.05 -0.58
CA PRO A 50 21.13 23.68 -0.61
C PRO A 50 20.77 23.22 0.81
N ILE A 51 19.55 22.70 0.98
CA ILE A 51 19.10 22.08 2.23
C ILE A 51 18.84 20.61 2.02
N THR A 52 19.16 19.86 3.06
CA THR A 52 18.83 18.44 3.13
C THR A 52 17.67 18.28 4.12
N THR A 53 16.54 17.81 3.63
CA THR A 53 15.35 17.56 4.45
C THR A 53 15.24 16.10 4.75
N VAL A 54 15.11 15.78 6.01
CA VAL A 54 14.81 14.42 6.47
C VAL A 54 13.29 14.26 6.45
N ILE A 55 12.81 13.17 5.85
CA ILE A 55 11.40 12.84 5.77
C ILE A 55 11.23 11.43 6.33
N TYR A 56 10.39 11.31 7.33
CA TYR A 56 10.00 10.01 7.84
C TYR A 56 8.88 9.43 6.96
N PRO A 57 8.97 8.14 6.56
CA PRO A 57 7.92 7.53 5.77
C PRO A 57 6.60 7.51 6.54
N GLN A 58 5.50 7.59 5.83
CA GLN A 58 4.17 7.51 6.42
C GLN A 58 4.00 6.19 7.17
N GLY A 59 3.42 6.23 8.37
CA GLY A 59 3.33 5.07 9.25
C GLY A 59 4.66 4.67 9.90
N PHE A 60 5.69 5.54 9.81
CA PHE A 60 6.98 5.32 10.45
C PHE A 60 6.81 5.02 11.94
N GLU A 61 5.99 5.77 12.65
CA GLU A 61 5.74 5.63 14.08
C GLU A 61 5.22 4.24 14.43
N GLN A 62 4.34 3.69 13.60
CA GLN A 62 3.79 2.35 13.79
C GLN A 62 4.83 1.27 13.49
N ALA A 63 5.53 1.39 12.37
CA ALA A 63 6.58 0.46 11.99
C ALA A 63 7.73 0.49 12.98
N TYR A 64 8.17 1.68 13.38
CA TYR A 64 9.28 1.87 14.31
C TYR A 64 9.02 1.22 15.67
N ILE A 65 7.88 1.56 16.33
CA ILE A 65 7.61 1.07 17.67
C ILE A 65 7.27 -0.43 17.69
N LYS A 66 6.58 -0.94 16.66
CA LYS A 66 6.25 -2.37 16.56
C LYS A 66 7.48 -3.23 16.31
N ASN A 67 8.49 -2.71 15.61
CA ASN A 67 9.73 -3.43 15.31
C ASN A 67 10.74 -3.40 16.47
N LEU A 68 10.56 -2.57 17.48
CA LEU A 68 11.38 -2.59 18.68
C LEU A 68 11.10 -3.85 19.51
N ASN A 69 12.13 -4.43 20.11
CA ASN A 69 11.94 -5.45 21.12
C ASN A 69 11.25 -4.86 22.38
N PRO A 70 10.62 -5.68 23.24
CA PRO A 70 9.87 -5.18 24.40
C PRO A 70 10.69 -4.26 25.32
N ALA A 71 11.97 -4.58 25.59
CA ALA A 71 12.83 -3.75 26.43
C ALA A 71 13.08 -2.37 25.84
N SER A 72 13.33 -2.30 24.51
CA SER A 72 13.51 -1.04 23.78
C SER A 72 12.22 -0.23 23.71
N ARG A 73 11.05 -0.87 23.58
CA ARG A 73 9.74 -0.19 23.65
C ARG A 73 9.52 0.45 25.02
N ILE A 74 9.74 -0.30 26.07
CA ILE A 74 9.64 0.22 27.46
C ILE A 74 10.59 1.40 27.67
N ALA A 75 11.82 1.32 27.18
CA ALA A 75 12.78 2.41 27.26
C ALA A 75 12.31 3.66 26.51
N LEU A 76 11.78 3.50 25.30
CA LEU A 76 11.22 4.59 24.50
C LEU A 76 10.00 5.22 25.19
N GLN A 77 9.06 4.41 25.65
CA GLN A 77 7.88 4.87 26.40
C GLN A 77 8.27 5.67 27.65
N LYS A 78 9.26 5.21 28.40
CA LYS A 78 9.81 5.96 29.56
C LYS A 78 10.40 7.30 29.14
N GLN A 79 11.13 7.35 28.00
CA GLN A 79 11.70 8.59 27.49
C GLN A 79 10.61 9.57 27.03
N MET A 80 9.60 9.12 26.29
CA MET A 80 8.46 9.93 25.87
C MET A 80 7.65 10.44 27.06
N LYS A 81 7.48 9.62 28.12
CA LYS A 81 6.85 10.03 29.37
C LYS A 81 7.66 11.11 30.09
N ALA A 82 8.98 10.94 30.21
CA ALA A 82 9.86 11.92 30.83
C ALA A 82 9.89 13.26 30.08
N LEU A 83 9.63 13.25 28.75
CA LEU A 83 9.47 14.46 27.94
C LEU A 83 8.05 15.05 28.04
N GLY A 84 7.12 14.43 28.75
CA GLY A 84 5.73 14.91 28.88
C GLY A 84 4.92 14.86 27.59
N LEU A 85 5.19 13.88 26.71
CA LEU A 85 4.54 13.77 25.38
C LEU A 85 3.18 13.09 25.44
N TYR A 86 2.85 12.43 26.54
CA TYR A 86 1.56 11.79 26.76
C TYR A 86 0.53 12.76 27.35
N PRO A 87 -0.78 12.50 27.16
CA PRO A 87 -1.83 13.19 27.88
C PRO A 87 -1.63 13.10 29.42
N LYS A 88 -2.03 14.15 30.15
CA LYS A 88 -1.81 14.23 31.60
C LYS A 88 -2.31 13.01 32.40
N ASN A 89 -3.39 12.40 31.94
CA ASN A 89 -4.04 11.27 32.62
C ASN A 89 -3.60 9.90 32.05
N PHE A 90 -2.62 9.88 31.15
CA PHE A 90 -2.13 8.65 30.54
C PHE A 90 -0.78 8.25 31.11
N SER A 91 -0.62 6.97 31.36
CA SER A 91 0.67 6.37 31.72
C SER A 91 0.84 5.08 30.95
N PRO A 92 1.93 4.91 30.16
CA PRO A 92 2.18 3.64 29.48
C PRO A 92 2.25 2.51 30.49
N ILE A 93 1.71 1.35 30.12
CA ILE A 93 1.51 0.19 30.99
C ILE A 93 2.84 -0.36 31.53
N GLY A 94 3.95 -0.09 30.85
CA GLY A 94 5.30 -0.45 31.31
C GLY A 94 5.72 -1.89 30.98
N ASP A 95 4.89 -2.63 30.25
CA ASP A 95 5.16 -3.99 29.76
C ASP A 95 5.60 -4.03 28.29
N GLY A 96 5.68 -2.86 27.62
CA GLY A 96 5.99 -2.73 26.21
C GLY A 96 4.79 -2.89 25.27
N THR A 97 3.56 -2.97 25.82
CA THR A 97 2.33 -2.90 25.03
C THR A 97 2.24 -1.56 24.32
N VAL A 98 1.91 -1.58 23.04
CA VAL A 98 1.81 -0.40 22.19
C VAL A 98 0.38 0.10 22.17
N THR A 99 0.20 1.39 22.42
CA THR A 99 -1.10 2.08 22.49
C THR A 99 -1.19 3.19 21.43
N PRO A 100 -2.40 3.69 21.11
CA PRO A 100 -2.57 4.85 20.22
C PRO A 100 -1.82 6.10 20.72
N GLU A 101 -1.69 6.27 22.05
CA GLU A 101 -0.97 7.38 22.65
C GLU A 101 0.53 7.31 22.40
N ASP A 102 1.09 6.10 22.27
CA ASP A 102 2.49 5.91 21.90
C ASP A 102 2.73 6.40 20.46
N PHE A 103 1.80 6.13 19.53
CA PHE A 103 1.89 6.64 18.17
C PHE A 103 1.81 8.16 18.15
N ASN A 104 0.87 8.77 18.88
CA ASN A 104 0.72 10.22 18.97
C ASN A 104 1.95 10.89 19.59
N ALA A 105 2.55 10.29 20.62
CA ALA A 105 3.77 10.78 21.21
C ALA A 105 4.96 10.69 20.23
N LEU A 106 5.05 9.60 19.47
CA LEU A 106 6.10 9.38 18.48
C LEU A 106 5.95 10.31 17.27
N LEU A 107 4.72 10.59 16.81
CA LEU A 107 4.44 11.56 15.75
C LEU A 107 4.99 12.95 16.08
N LYS A 108 4.89 13.39 17.33
CA LYS A 108 5.47 14.66 17.77
C LYS A 108 7.00 14.67 17.62
N LEU A 109 7.65 13.54 17.94
CA LEU A 109 9.11 13.40 17.76
C LEU A 109 9.49 13.38 16.27
N VAL A 110 8.76 12.63 15.46
CA VAL A 110 8.97 12.55 14.01
C VAL A 110 8.96 13.94 13.39
N ALA A 111 7.94 14.71 13.67
CA ALA A 111 7.83 16.03 13.07
C ALA A 111 8.92 17.01 13.53
N VAL A 112 9.44 16.92 14.78
CA VAL A 112 10.66 17.67 15.15
C VAL A 112 11.89 17.14 14.40
N GLY A 113 11.98 15.82 14.22
CA GLY A 113 13.05 15.20 13.44
C GLY A 113 13.11 15.75 12.01
N GLU A 114 11.96 15.80 11.34
CA GLU A 114 11.83 16.40 10.00
C GLU A 114 12.24 17.87 9.98
N GLN A 115 11.71 18.67 10.92
CA GLN A 115 12.01 20.10 11.01
C GLN A 115 13.49 20.39 11.27
N LYS A 116 14.17 19.51 12.01
CA LYS A 116 15.57 19.69 12.39
C LYS A 116 16.55 18.88 11.55
N GLY A 117 16.07 18.15 10.56
CA GLY A 117 16.91 17.30 9.72
C GLY A 117 17.56 16.14 10.47
N LEU A 118 16.89 15.59 11.49
CA LEU A 118 17.41 14.51 12.31
C LEU A 118 16.83 13.16 11.85
N GLU A 119 17.70 12.24 11.47
CA GLU A 119 17.31 10.94 10.92
C GLU A 119 16.92 9.90 11.97
N LYS A 120 17.26 10.14 13.24
CA LYS A 120 17.05 9.19 14.33
C LYS A 120 16.21 9.80 15.44
N ILE A 121 15.23 9.05 15.91
CA ILE A 121 14.36 9.45 17.03
C ILE A 121 15.16 9.70 18.31
N ASP A 122 16.24 8.95 18.54
CA ASP A 122 17.11 9.16 19.72
C ASP A 122 17.81 10.53 19.70
N ASP A 123 18.16 11.03 18.50
CA ASP A 123 18.77 12.35 18.34
C ASP A 123 17.73 13.45 18.63
N VAL A 124 16.47 13.25 18.20
CA VAL A 124 15.36 14.15 18.51
C VAL A 124 15.09 14.19 20.01
N ILE A 125 15.06 13.03 20.66
CA ILE A 125 14.91 12.91 22.12
C ILE A 125 16.07 13.63 22.85
N SER A 126 17.28 13.43 22.36
CA SER A 126 18.49 14.06 22.94
C SER A 126 18.45 15.57 22.78
N LEU A 127 18.00 16.07 21.64
CA LEU A 127 17.81 17.49 21.36
C LEU A 127 16.72 18.08 22.26
N ALA A 128 15.58 17.41 22.42
CA ALA A 128 14.48 17.83 23.28
C ALA A 128 14.89 17.93 24.77
N LYS A 129 15.77 17.05 25.22
CA LYS A 129 16.33 17.12 26.61
C LYS A 129 17.24 18.33 26.83
N LYS A 130 17.90 18.82 25.79
CA LYS A 130 18.86 19.93 25.86
C LYS A 130 18.25 21.29 25.58
N ASP A 131 17.22 21.35 24.74
CA ASP A 131 16.58 22.59 24.28
C ASP A 131 15.16 22.70 24.84
N LYS A 132 14.99 23.62 25.82
CA LYS A 132 13.68 23.91 26.43
C LYS A 132 12.62 24.39 25.44
N LYS A 133 13.01 25.10 24.36
CA LYS A 133 12.06 25.55 23.33
C LYS A 133 11.47 24.38 22.57
N ILE A 134 12.32 23.41 22.21
CA ILE A 134 11.90 22.19 21.55
C ILE A 134 11.04 21.35 22.48
N LEU A 135 11.44 21.21 23.74
CA LEU A 135 10.64 20.50 24.73
C LEU A 135 9.25 21.13 24.92
N THR A 136 9.16 22.44 25.08
CA THR A 136 7.89 23.16 25.18
C THR A 136 7.06 22.94 23.91
N TYR A 137 7.67 23.03 22.76
CA TYR A 137 7.02 22.80 21.46
C TYR A 137 6.43 21.38 21.35
N LEU A 138 7.17 20.36 21.76
CA LEU A 138 6.69 18.98 21.80
C LEU A 138 5.52 18.79 22.79
N GLN A 139 5.53 19.47 23.93
CA GLN A 139 4.52 19.35 25.00
C GLN A 139 3.24 20.09 24.68
N THR A 140 3.32 21.27 24.10
CA THR A 140 2.16 22.12 23.83
C THR A 140 1.38 21.77 22.58
N GLY A 141 1.89 20.82 21.79
CA GLY A 141 1.25 20.43 20.54
C GLY A 141 1.19 21.57 19.52
N GLY A 142 2.09 22.56 19.65
CA GLY A 142 2.24 23.71 18.76
C GLY A 142 2.66 23.36 17.34
N TYR A 143 2.21 22.22 16.88
CA TYR A 143 2.31 21.74 15.50
C TYR A 143 1.33 22.48 14.62
N THR A 144 1.67 23.68 14.27
CA THR A 144 1.39 24.14 12.91
C THR A 144 2.50 23.54 12.05
N GLU A 145 2.14 22.61 11.19
CA GLU A 145 2.98 22.04 10.16
C GLU A 145 3.82 23.13 9.48
N THR A 146 5.03 23.32 9.91
CA THR A 146 6.03 23.95 9.09
C THR A 146 7.03 22.88 8.72
N ALA A 147 6.56 21.87 7.95
CA ALA A 147 7.47 21.08 7.15
C ALA A 147 8.40 22.09 6.44
N PRO A 148 9.72 21.86 6.41
CA PRO A 148 10.62 22.78 5.74
C PRO A 148 10.15 22.96 4.32
N LYS A 149 9.83 24.22 3.98
CA LYS A 149 9.38 24.57 2.64
C LYS A 149 10.60 24.64 1.74
N ILE A 150 10.57 23.88 0.68
CA ILE A 150 11.64 23.75 -0.29
C ILE A 150 11.16 24.36 -1.60
N THR A 151 12.02 25.04 -2.31
CA THR A 151 11.74 25.56 -3.63
C THR A 151 12.30 24.60 -4.68
N TYR A 152 11.45 24.07 -5.52
CA TYR A 152 11.78 23.12 -6.60
C TYR A 152 11.74 23.77 -7.99
N THR A 153 11.84 25.10 -8.07
CA THR A 153 11.69 25.88 -9.32
C THR A 153 12.83 25.72 -10.31
N ASN A 154 13.95 25.10 -9.93
CA ASN A 154 14.99 24.77 -10.89
C ASN A 154 14.43 23.76 -11.92
N ALA A 155 14.39 24.17 -13.21
CA ALA A 155 13.79 23.38 -14.28
C ALA A 155 14.43 21.99 -14.46
N SER A 156 15.73 21.85 -14.20
CA SER A 156 16.42 20.55 -14.28
C SER A 156 16.07 19.64 -13.11
N GLU A 157 15.95 20.19 -11.91
CA GLU A 157 15.60 19.46 -10.69
C GLU A 157 14.14 19.01 -10.72
N SER A 158 13.22 19.91 -11.07
CA SER A 158 11.81 19.57 -11.23
C SER A 158 11.57 18.51 -12.31
N LYS A 159 12.33 18.54 -13.40
CA LYS A 159 12.32 17.52 -14.45
C LYS A 159 12.81 16.16 -13.91
N ALA A 160 13.90 16.14 -13.16
CA ALA A 160 14.45 14.92 -12.58
C ALA A 160 13.43 14.27 -11.62
N ILE A 161 12.86 15.06 -10.70
CA ILE A 161 11.87 14.60 -9.72
C ILE A 161 10.65 13.97 -10.41
N LEU A 162 10.06 14.68 -11.41
CA LEU A 162 8.91 14.14 -12.13
C LEU A 162 9.27 12.89 -12.92
N THR A 163 10.46 12.88 -13.55
CA THR A 163 10.92 11.73 -14.34
C THR A 163 11.08 10.48 -13.47
N ASP A 164 11.71 10.59 -12.32
CA ASP A 164 11.91 9.46 -11.40
C ASP A 164 10.57 8.92 -10.89
N LYS A 165 9.65 9.80 -10.56
CA LYS A 165 8.29 9.40 -10.14
C LYS A 165 7.52 8.73 -11.28
N PHE A 166 7.54 9.28 -12.47
CA PHE A 166 6.83 8.72 -13.62
C PHE A 166 7.40 7.36 -14.05
N LEU A 167 8.72 7.19 -14.00
CA LEU A 167 9.35 5.89 -14.19
C LEU A 167 8.89 4.87 -13.14
N SER A 168 8.74 5.27 -11.90
CA SER A 168 8.22 4.39 -10.84
C SER A 168 6.74 4.06 -11.04
N LEU A 169 5.91 5.06 -11.40
CA LEU A 169 4.47 4.91 -11.51
C LEU A 169 4.05 4.16 -12.78
N PHE A 170 4.67 4.47 -13.92
CA PHE A 170 4.24 4.06 -15.25
C PHE A 170 5.32 3.30 -16.05
N ASN A 171 6.52 3.14 -15.50
CA ASN A 171 7.70 2.67 -16.24
C ASN A 171 8.01 3.49 -17.50
N GLU A 172 7.51 4.72 -17.57
CA GLU A 172 7.67 5.66 -18.68
C GLU A 172 8.05 7.04 -18.17
N LYS A 173 8.73 7.81 -19.03
CA LYS A 173 9.05 9.21 -18.73
C LYS A 173 7.82 10.10 -18.92
N PRO A 174 7.75 11.26 -18.23
CA PRO A 174 6.73 12.26 -18.51
C PRO A 174 6.94 12.85 -19.92
N THR A 175 5.84 13.18 -20.57
CA THR A 175 5.85 13.94 -21.82
C THR A 175 6.22 15.40 -21.54
N ASP A 176 6.63 16.14 -22.59
CA ASP A 176 6.93 17.57 -22.44
C ASP A 176 5.70 18.38 -22.00
N THR A 177 4.50 17.94 -22.34
CA THR A 177 3.25 18.59 -21.88
C THR A 177 3.05 18.39 -20.39
N GLU A 178 3.22 17.18 -19.89
CA GLU A 178 3.11 16.84 -18.47
C GLU A 178 4.19 17.56 -17.66
N LEU A 179 5.40 17.65 -18.18
CA LEU A 179 6.49 18.39 -17.54
C LEU A 179 6.17 19.87 -17.42
N LYS A 180 5.67 20.51 -18.48
CA LYS A 180 5.24 21.93 -18.47
C LYS A 180 4.10 22.15 -17.50
N GLU A 181 3.12 21.24 -17.47
CA GLU A 181 2.00 21.32 -16.53
C GLU A 181 2.48 21.20 -15.10
N PHE A 182 3.31 20.21 -14.80
CA PHE A 182 3.92 20.03 -13.48
C PHE A 182 4.64 21.30 -13.01
N GLN A 183 5.52 21.86 -13.85
CA GLN A 183 6.26 23.07 -13.54
C GLN A 183 5.34 24.28 -13.31
N THR A 184 4.25 24.39 -14.08
CA THR A 184 3.27 25.46 -13.93
C THR A 184 2.54 25.37 -12.59
N ILE A 185 2.05 24.19 -12.22
CA ILE A 185 1.36 23.96 -10.94
C ILE A 185 2.32 24.18 -9.78
N LEU A 186 3.54 23.63 -9.88
CA LEU A 186 4.59 23.74 -8.88
C LEU A 186 4.93 25.21 -8.60
N LYS A 187 5.22 25.98 -9.64
CA LYS A 187 5.51 27.41 -9.54
C LYS A 187 4.36 28.20 -8.93
N GLY A 188 3.12 27.88 -9.30
CA GLY A 188 1.92 28.51 -8.72
C GLY A 188 1.82 28.26 -7.22
N LYS A 189 2.04 27.00 -6.78
CA LYS A 189 2.02 26.62 -5.36
C LYS A 189 3.16 27.28 -4.58
N GLU A 190 4.38 27.27 -5.09
CA GLU A 190 5.54 27.90 -4.45
C GLU A 190 5.35 29.40 -4.30
N THR A 191 4.78 30.06 -5.32
CA THR A 191 4.46 31.49 -5.26
C THR A 191 3.39 31.82 -4.21
N ALA A 192 2.33 31.03 -4.16
CA ALA A 192 1.27 31.18 -3.16
C ALA A 192 1.76 30.95 -1.73
N ALA A 193 2.67 30.00 -1.55
CA ALA A 193 3.21 29.59 -0.25
C ALA A 193 4.29 30.55 0.29
N LYS A 194 4.72 31.56 -0.48
CA LYS A 194 5.74 32.59 -0.10
C LYS A 194 7.03 32.00 0.50
N GLY A 195 7.45 30.84 0.08
CA GLY A 195 8.66 30.26 0.65
C GLY A 195 8.86 28.76 0.35
N GLY A 196 8.35 28.30 -0.78
CA GLY A 196 8.44 26.88 -1.18
C GLY A 196 7.26 26.04 -0.69
N ILE A 197 7.29 24.77 -0.99
CA ILE A 197 6.25 23.78 -0.65
C ILE A 197 6.84 22.65 0.16
N SER A 198 5.99 21.91 0.89
CA SER A 198 6.36 20.68 1.56
C SER A 198 6.49 19.51 0.57
N SER A 199 7.13 18.45 1.00
CA SER A 199 7.23 17.21 0.21
C SER A 199 5.86 16.58 -0.05
N LEU A 200 4.90 16.70 0.88
CA LEU A 200 3.52 16.26 0.69
C LEU A 200 2.84 17.06 -0.41
N GLU A 201 2.95 18.39 -0.38
CA GLU A 201 2.42 19.26 -1.45
C GLU A 201 3.07 18.98 -2.80
N LEU A 202 4.38 18.67 -2.83
CA LEU A 202 5.07 18.25 -4.05
C LEU A 202 4.50 16.93 -4.57
N ASN A 203 4.28 15.96 -3.70
CA ASN A 203 3.69 14.68 -4.08
C ASN A 203 2.26 14.87 -4.61
N ASP A 204 1.46 15.72 -4.00
CA ASP A 204 0.12 16.09 -4.49
C ASP A 204 0.15 16.71 -5.90
N VAL A 205 1.15 17.55 -6.20
CA VAL A 205 1.35 18.12 -7.54
C VAL A 205 1.71 17.04 -8.55
N ILE A 206 2.62 16.12 -8.19
CA ILE A 206 2.99 14.98 -9.04
C ILE A 206 1.76 14.11 -9.33
N LEU A 207 0.98 13.78 -8.31
CA LEU A 207 -0.22 12.95 -8.46
C LEU A 207 -1.32 13.65 -9.27
N ALA A 208 -1.44 14.97 -9.19
CA ALA A 208 -2.38 15.70 -10.03
C ALA A 208 -2.09 15.52 -11.53
N VAL A 209 -0.81 15.55 -11.92
CA VAL A 209 -0.38 15.29 -13.31
C VAL A 209 -0.54 13.81 -13.65
N ALA A 210 -0.12 12.92 -12.75
CA ALA A 210 -0.25 11.47 -12.94
C ALA A 210 -1.71 11.03 -13.12
N ASN A 211 -2.63 11.57 -12.33
CA ASN A 211 -4.06 11.24 -12.43
C ASN A 211 -4.67 11.67 -13.77
N LYS A 212 -4.19 12.72 -14.41
CA LYS A 212 -4.63 13.08 -15.77
C LYS A 212 -4.19 12.03 -16.79
N ARG A 213 -2.94 11.54 -16.69
CA ARG A 213 -2.46 10.43 -17.51
C ARG A 213 -3.31 9.18 -17.32
N ILE A 214 -3.59 8.81 -16.06
CA ILE A 214 -4.43 7.64 -15.72
C ILE A 214 -5.83 7.80 -16.30
N THR A 215 -6.46 8.97 -16.13
CA THR A 215 -7.80 9.25 -16.66
C THR A 215 -7.83 9.18 -18.19
N GLY A 216 -6.81 9.75 -18.85
CA GLY A 216 -6.65 9.66 -20.31
C GLY A 216 -6.45 8.24 -20.79
N ALA A 217 -5.60 7.47 -20.11
CA ALA A 217 -5.36 6.06 -20.43
C ALA A 217 -6.62 5.22 -20.18
N ALA A 218 -7.35 5.43 -19.08
CA ALA A 218 -8.62 4.74 -18.82
C ALA A 218 -9.65 4.99 -19.92
N ALA A 219 -9.77 6.24 -20.38
CA ALA A 219 -10.67 6.58 -21.50
C ALA A 219 -10.22 5.96 -22.84
N GLY A 220 -8.91 5.86 -23.07
CA GLY A 220 -8.32 5.18 -24.23
C GLY A 220 -8.55 3.67 -24.20
N ALA A 221 -8.36 3.04 -23.04
CA ALA A 221 -8.54 1.61 -22.84
C ALA A 221 -9.97 1.14 -23.16
N VAL A 222 -10.99 1.93 -22.79
CA VAL A 222 -12.40 1.67 -23.15
C VAL A 222 -12.60 1.63 -24.67
N LYS A 223 -11.76 2.35 -25.43
CA LYS A 223 -11.78 2.39 -26.90
C LYS A 223 -10.87 1.35 -27.55
N GLY A 224 -10.18 0.52 -26.74
CA GLY A 224 -9.26 -0.49 -27.22
C GLY A 224 -7.88 0.05 -27.65
N ASP A 225 -7.49 1.23 -27.18
CA ASP A 225 -6.16 1.81 -27.46
C ASP A 225 -5.07 1.02 -26.75
N ALA A 226 -4.24 0.33 -27.51
CA ALA A 226 -3.16 -0.50 -27.00
C ALA A 226 -2.15 0.30 -26.15
N LYS A 227 -1.81 1.53 -26.55
CA LYS A 227 -0.89 2.38 -25.74
C LYS A 227 -1.49 2.78 -24.41
N ALA A 228 -2.79 3.02 -24.39
CA ALA A 228 -3.50 3.31 -23.15
C ALA A 228 -3.51 2.10 -22.21
N LEU A 229 -3.68 0.90 -22.74
CA LEU A 229 -3.58 -0.34 -21.98
C LEU A 229 -2.16 -0.55 -21.43
N ASP A 230 -1.11 -0.30 -22.22
CA ASP A 230 0.28 -0.40 -21.79
C ASP A 230 0.57 0.52 -20.59
N VAL A 231 0.06 1.75 -20.60
CA VAL A 231 0.19 2.70 -19.48
C VAL A 231 -0.47 2.15 -18.22
N LEU A 232 -1.69 1.59 -18.35
CA LEU A 232 -2.46 1.05 -17.22
C LEU A 232 -1.85 -0.24 -16.65
N ASP A 233 -1.10 -1.00 -17.46
CA ASP A 233 -0.51 -2.27 -17.03
C ASP A 233 0.93 -2.13 -16.51
N SER A 234 1.51 -0.94 -16.66
CA SER A 234 2.91 -0.67 -16.36
C SER A 234 3.16 -0.15 -14.93
N GLY A 235 4.38 -0.36 -14.44
CA GLY A 235 4.90 0.23 -13.22
C GLY A 235 4.10 -0.10 -11.95
N LEU A 236 4.10 0.82 -11.00
CA LEU A 236 3.33 0.70 -9.75
C LEU A 236 1.83 0.74 -10.04
N LEU A 237 1.38 1.55 -11.03
CA LEU A 237 -0.03 1.62 -11.40
C LEU A 237 -0.57 0.26 -11.84
N GLY A 238 0.10 -0.40 -12.79
CA GLY A 238 -0.32 -1.71 -13.27
C GLY A 238 -0.37 -2.76 -12.16
N ARG A 239 0.60 -2.73 -11.24
CA ARG A 239 0.57 -3.59 -10.07
C ARG A 239 -0.66 -3.31 -9.19
N ARG A 240 -0.96 -2.04 -8.89
CA ARG A 240 -2.14 -1.66 -8.09
C ARG A 240 -3.46 -2.06 -8.76
N ILE A 241 -3.55 -1.90 -10.08
CA ILE A 241 -4.71 -2.35 -10.87
C ILE A 241 -4.92 -3.86 -10.71
N ARG A 242 -3.86 -4.66 -10.86
CA ARG A 242 -3.95 -6.12 -10.69
C ARG A 242 -4.34 -6.53 -9.27
N GLU A 243 -3.72 -5.92 -8.26
CA GLU A 243 -3.99 -6.20 -6.84
C GLU A 243 -5.44 -5.84 -6.47
N ILE A 244 -5.94 -4.69 -6.89
CA ILE A 244 -7.32 -4.25 -6.64
C ILE A 244 -8.31 -5.13 -7.39
N ARG A 245 -8.03 -5.47 -8.66
CA ARG A 245 -8.87 -6.39 -9.44
C ARG A 245 -8.95 -7.77 -8.77
N ALA A 246 -7.82 -8.29 -8.32
CA ALA A 246 -7.77 -9.55 -7.58
C ALA A 246 -8.58 -9.48 -6.27
N ALA A 247 -8.48 -8.38 -5.52
CA ALA A 247 -9.25 -8.19 -4.30
C ALA A 247 -10.76 -8.20 -4.55
N TYR A 248 -11.24 -7.55 -5.62
CA TYR A 248 -12.65 -7.60 -6.04
C TYR A 248 -13.06 -9.01 -6.46
N TYR A 249 -12.23 -9.66 -7.27
CA TYR A 249 -12.49 -11.04 -7.73
C TYR A 249 -12.54 -12.03 -6.58
N ASP A 250 -11.58 -11.97 -5.65
CA ASP A 250 -11.51 -12.87 -4.48
C ASP A 250 -12.65 -12.66 -3.49
N ASN A 251 -13.31 -11.50 -3.57
CA ASN A 251 -14.48 -11.20 -2.77
C ASN A 251 -15.81 -11.36 -3.52
N GLY A 252 -15.78 -11.76 -4.79
CA GLY A 252 -16.99 -11.96 -5.60
C GLY A 252 -17.81 -10.69 -5.78
N ILE A 253 -17.17 -9.52 -5.82
CA ILE A 253 -17.82 -8.23 -5.99
C ILE A 253 -17.68 -7.80 -7.44
N PRO A 254 -18.78 -7.68 -8.19
CA PRO A 254 -18.73 -7.13 -9.53
C PRO A 254 -18.24 -5.67 -9.52
N VAL A 255 -17.28 -5.36 -10.39
CA VAL A 255 -16.70 -4.03 -10.48
C VAL A 255 -16.39 -3.68 -11.93
N SER A 256 -16.55 -2.40 -12.28
CA SER A 256 -16.13 -1.90 -13.59
C SER A 256 -14.64 -1.58 -13.62
N ASP A 257 -13.99 -1.76 -14.78
CA ASP A 257 -12.60 -1.36 -14.97
C ASP A 257 -12.38 0.13 -14.65
N ALA A 258 -13.34 0.99 -14.97
CA ALA A 258 -13.26 2.41 -14.64
C ALA A 258 -13.14 2.66 -13.11
N THR A 259 -13.86 1.88 -12.31
CA THR A 259 -13.73 1.94 -10.84
C THR A 259 -12.37 1.45 -10.38
N ILE A 260 -11.88 0.35 -10.95
CA ILE A 260 -10.55 -0.19 -10.64
C ILE A 260 -9.46 0.85 -10.95
N TYR A 261 -9.50 1.46 -12.14
CA TYR A 261 -8.51 2.47 -12.54
C TYR A 261 -8.54 3.71 -11.63
N LYS A 262 -9.74 4.17 -11.25
CA LYS A 262 -9.90 5.28 -10.31
C LYS A 262 -9.31 4.95 -8.94
N GLN A 263 -9.62 3.79 -8.39
CA GLN A 263 -9.11 3.35 -7.09
C GLN A 263 -7.60 3.11 -7.13
N ALA A 264 -7.08 2.54 -8.22
CA ALA A 264 -5.64 2.40 -8.42
C ALA A 264 -4.94 3.77 -8.44
N GLY A 265 -5.50 4.76 -9.13
CA GLY A 265 -4.98 6.13 -9.11
C GLY A 265 -4.95 6.74 -7.69
N LEU A 266 -6.03 6.58 -6.92
CA LEU A 266 -6.09 7.04 -5.53
C LEU A 266 -5.06 6.33 -4.63
N SER A 267 -4.84 5.04 -4.85
CA SER A 267 -3.89 4.22 -4.07
C SER A 267 -2.42 4.55 -4.31
N LEU A 268 -2.09 5.35 -5.33
CA LEU A 268 -0.72 5.80 -5.61
C LEU A 268 -0.25 6.89 -4.66
N ARG A 269 -1.16 7.49 -3.90
CA ARG A 269 -0.83 8.57 -2.97
C ARG A 269 0.15 8.11 -1.90
N ASP A 270 -0.20 7.03 -1.22
CA ASP A 270 0.57 6.42 -0.15
C ASP A 270 0.05 5.01 0.17
N GLN A 271 0.69 4.32 1.10
CA GLN A 271 0.30 2.97 1.49
C GLN A 271 -1.05 2.96 2.22
N ASP A 272 -1.39 4.00 2.96
CA ASP A 272 -2.66 4.08 3.69
C ASP A 272 -3.83 4.27 2.72
N ALA A 273 -3.66 5.09 1.69
CA ALA A 273 -4.66 5.21 0.63
C ALA A 273 -4.91 3.86 -0.06
N TYR A 274 -3.87 3.05 -0.26
CA TYR A 274 -4.02 1.69 -0.78
C TYR A 274 -4.72 0.76 0.20
N ASN A 275 -4.32 0.78 1.46
CA ASN A 275 -4.94 -0.04 2.50
C ASN A 275 -6.43 0.32 2.67
N ASN A 276 -6.78 1.60 2.59
CA ASN A 276 -8.17 2.06 2.66
C ASN A 276 -9.00 1.52 1.49
N VAL A 277 -8.44 1.46 0.27
CA VAL A 277 -9.13 0.84 -0.87
C VAL A 277 -9.39 -0.65 -0.63
N LEU A 278 -8.40 -1.38 -0.12
CA LEU A 278 -8.58 -2.81 0.20
C LEU A 278 -9.59 -3.03 1.34
N GLU A 279 -9.56 -2.17 2.36
CA GLU A 279 -10.52 -2.21 3.47
C GLU A 279 -11.94 -1.91 2.99
N GLU A 280 -12.13 -0.94 2.09
CA GLU A 280 -13.43 -0.65 1.47
C GLU A 280 -13.96 -1.88 0.71
N ILE A 281 -13.12 -2.56 -0.07
CA ILE A 281 -13.49 -3.79 -0.78
C ILE A 281 -13.90 -4.88 0.20
N ASN A 282 -13.14 -5.09 1.27
CA ASN A 282 -13.44 -6.09 2.29
C ASN A 282 -14.75 -5.76 3.03
N ASN A 283 -14.99 -4.49 3.38
CA ASN A 283 -16.23 -4.06 4.04
C ASN A 283 -17.46 -4.24 3.12
N ASN A 284 -17.29 -3.98 1.83
CA ASN A 284 -18.32 -4.27 0.83
C ASN A 284 -18.61 -5.77 0.74
N ALA A 285 -17.58 -6.62 0.78
CA ALA A 285 -17.74 -8.07 0.80
C ALA A 285 -18.48 -8.55 2.05
N VAL A 286 -18.08 -8.09 3.23
CA VAL A 286 -18.78 -8.39 4.50
C VAL A 286 -20.24 -7.99 4.43
N THR A 287 -20.53 -6.82 3.87
CA THR A 287 -21.91 -6.33 3.73
C THR A 287 -22.73 -7.15 2.73
N GLN A 288 -22.15 -7.45 1.55
CA GLN A 288 -22.85 -8.17 0.49
C GLN A 288 -23.11 -9.64 0.89
N TRP A 289 -22.06 -10.34 1.34
CA TRP A 289 -22.14 -11.76 1.68
C TRP A 289 -22.78 -11.98 3.05
N GLY A 290 -22.66 -11.01 3.98
CA GLY A 290 -23.38 -11.04 5.25
C GLY A 290 -24.89 -11.01 5.08
N LYS A 291 -25.43 -10.30 4.07
CA LYS A 291 -26.85 -10.35 3.70
C LYS A 291 -27.30 -11.74 3.24
N LEU A 292 -26.37 -12.55 2.74
CA LEU A 292 -26.61 -13.93 2.35
C LEU A 292 -26.32 -14.90 3.52
N GLY A 293 -25.96 -14.38 4.69
CA GLY A 293 -25.67 -15.18 5.89
C GLY A 293 -24.24 -15.71 6.01
N LEU A 294 -23.34 -15.38 5.05
CA LEU A 294 -21.95 -15.78 5.13
C LEU A 294 -21.18 -14.88 6.10
N ASP A 295 -20.74 -15.44 7.24
CA ASP A 295 -19.94 -14.73 8.22
C ASP A 295 -18.46 -14.71 7.79
N LEU A 296 -17.92 -13.51 7.51
CA LEU A 296 -16.52 -13.28 7.16
C LEU A 296 -15.80 -12.65 8.34
N LYS A 297 -14.66 -13.22 8.71
CA LYS A 297 -13.78 -12.63 9.73
C LYS A 297 -12.99 -11.46 9.13
N PRO A 298 -12.55 -10.48 9.95
CA PRO A 298 -11.69 -9.41 9.47
C PRO A 298 -10.45 -9.94 8.72
N GLY A 299 -10.21 -9.41 7.52
CA GLY A 299 -9.11 -9.84 6.65
C GLY A 299 -9.32 -11.17 5.91
N GLN A 300 -10.48 -11.82 6.06
CA GLN A 300 -10.83 -13.02 5.34
C GLN A 300 -11.55 -12.65 4.04
N THR A 301 -11.07 -13.16 2.90
CA THR A 301 -11.76 -13.03 1.61
C THR A 301 -12.84 -14.10 1.48
N VAL A 302 -13.84 -13.83 0.63
CA VAL A 302 -14.89 -14.81 0.31
C VAL A 302 -14.28 -16.07 -0.31
N ARG A 303 -13.32 -15.91 -1.23
CA ARG A 303 -12.57 -17.03 -1.82
C ARG A 303 -11.95 -17.91 -0.76
N SER A 304 -11.25 -17.34 0.21
CA SER A 304 -10.61 -18.11 1.28
C SER A 304 -11.62 -18.86 2.16
N LYS A 305 -12.78 -18.26 2.40
CA LYS A 305 -13.89 -18.87 3.16
C LYS A 305 -14.51 -20.04 2.41
N LEU A 306 -14.69 -19.88 1.09
CA LEU A 306 -15.35 -20.88 0.24
C LEU A 306 -14.35 -21.84 -0.44
N GLN A 307 -13.05 -21.74 -0.14
CA GLN A 307 -12.00 -22.55 -0.77
C GLN A 307 -12.30 -24.06 -0.85
N PRO A 308 -12.82 -24.70 0.19
CA PRO A 308 -13.15 -26.13 0.11
C PRO A 308 -14.22 -26.45 -0.95
N TYR A 309 -15.19 -25.57 -1.15
CA TYR A 309 -16.24 -25.71 -2.17
C TYR A 309 -15.70 -25.43 -3.57
N ILE A 310 -14.82 -24.43 -3.72
CA ILE A 310 -14.12 -24.11 -4.98
C ILE A 310 -13.32 -25.32 -5.45
N THR A 311 -12.48 -25.87 -4.56
CA THR A 311 -11.67 -27.08 -4.86
C THR A 311 -12.57 -28.27 -5.23
N THR A 312 -13.72 -28.43 -4.57
CA THR A 312 -14.65 -29.50 -4.88
C THR A 312 -15.30 -29.31 -6.25
N ARG A 313 -15.79 -28.09 -6.56
CA ARG A 313 -16.37 -27.73 -7.86
C ARG A 313 -15.36 -27.90 -9.01
N SER A 314 -14.14 -27.40 -8.80
CA SER A 314 -13.03 -27.56 -9.74
C SER A 314 -12.79 -29.03 -10.11
N LYS A 315 -12.68 -29.91 -9.12
CA LYS A 315 -12.47 -31.34 -9.33
C LYS A 315 -13.64 -32.02 -10.03
N ILE A 316 -14.88 -31.66 -9.69
CA ILE A 316 -16.07 -32.27 -10.27
C ILE A 316 -16.24 -31.82 -11.73
N ARG A 317 -16.12 -30.53 -12.00
CA ARG A 317 -16.32 -29.98 -13.36
C ARG A 317 -15.09 -30.11 -14.25
N GLY A 318 -13.91 -30.41 -13.69
CA GLY A 318 -12.66 -30.50 -14.44
C GLY A 318 -12.15 -29.15 -14.95
N ILE A 319 -12.44 -28.06 -14.22
CA ILE A 319 -12.01 -26.69 -14.56
C ILE A 319 -11.02 -26.18 -13.51
N PRO A 320 -10.06 -25.31 -13.86
CA PRO A 320 -9.14 -24.69 -12.90
C PRO A 320 -9.88 -23.88 -11.82
N GLU A 321 -9.32 -23.84 -10.61
CA GLU A 321 -9.93 -23.11 -9.50
C GLU A 321 -10.02 -21.59 -9.73
N ASP A 322 -9.10 -21.05 -10.50
CA ASP A 322 -9.05 -19.61 -10.87
C ASP A 322 -10.10 -19.24 -11.93
N GLU A 323 -10.64 -20.21 -12.66
CA GLU A 323 -11.77 -19.99 -13.57
C GLU A 323 -13.12 -19.96 -12.85
N ILE A 324 -13.18 -20.40 -11.57
CA ILE A 324 -14.41 -20.36 -10.79
C ILE A 324 -14.66 -18.94 -10.28
N ASN A 325 -15.69 -18.32 -10.81
CA ASN A 325 -16.12 -16.99 -10.38
C ASN A 325 -16.76 -17.04 -8.99
N ILE A 326 -16.19 -16.29 -8.05
CA ILE A 326 -16.69 -16.25 -6.66
C ILE A 326 -18.10 -15.67 -6.58
N ALA A 327 -18.46 -14.72 -7.44
CA ALA A 327 -19.80 -14.14 -7.46
C ALA A 327 -20.90 -15.18 -7.74
N ASP A 328 -20.57 -16.27 -8.44
CA ASP A 328 -21.49 -17.35 -8.78
C ASP A 328 -21.59 -18.43 -7.67
N MET A 329 -20.79 -18.31 -6.60
CA MET A 329 -20.75 -19.29 -5.50
C MET A 329 -21.84 -19.09 -4.46
N THR A 330 -22.84 -18.28 -4.72
CA THR A 330 -24.01 -18.08 -3.81
C THR A 330 -24.83 -19.35 -3.62
N ASP A 331 -24.80 -20.25 -4.60
CA ASP A 331 -25.46 -21.57 -4.54
C ASP A 331 -24.84 -22.54 -3.53
N VAL A 332 -23.65 -22.22 -2.99
CA VAL A 332 -23.01 -22.97 -1.89
C VAL A 332 -23.73 -22.77 -0.57
N LEU A 333 -24.56 -21.73 -0.46
CA LEU A 333 -25.25 -21.37 0.77
C LEU A 333 -26.65 -22.02 0.82
N GLU A 334 -27.08 -22.39 2.02
CA GLU A 334 -28.47 -22.72 2.31
C GLU A 334 -29.32 -21.44 2.33
N PRO A 335 -30.66 -21.54 2.28
CA PRO A 335 -31.53 -20.37 2.35
C PRO A 335 -31.36 -19.50 3.62
N ASP A 336 -30.85 -20.07 4.70
CA ASP A 336 -30.52 -19.36 5.93
C ASP A 336 -29.11 -18.73 5.91
N GLY A 337 -28.38 -18.88 4.79
CA GLY A 337 -27.05 -18.33 4.58
C GLY A 337 -25.90 -19.18 5.11
N THR A 338 -26.19 -20.30 5.78
CA THR A 338 -25.13 -21.22 6.21
C THR A 338 -24.54 -21.98 5.02
N PRO A 339 -23.23 -22.25 4.99
CA PRO A 339 -22.67 -23.10 3.95
C PRO A 339 -23.28 -24.51 3.97
N LYS A 340 -23.69 -25.00 2.81
CA LYS A 340 -24.19 -26.38 2.64
C LYS A 340 -23.19 -27.40 3.13
N SER A 341 -23.70 -28.55 3.61
CA SER A 341 -22.79 -29.65 3.89
C SER A 341 -22.09 -30.13 2.61
N PHE A 342 -20.83 -30.55 2.70
CA PHE A 342 -20.04 -31.02 1.55
C PHE A 342 -20.75 -32.14 0.79
N LYS A 343 -21.44 -33.03 1.49
CA LYS A 343 -22.19 -34.14 0.87
C LYS A 343 -23.31 -33.62 -0.01
N LYS A 344 -24.12 -32.68 0.51
CA LYS A 344 -25.20 -32.04 -0.24
C LYS A 344 -24.67 -31.28 -1.45
N PHE A 345 -23.65 -30.44 -1.23
CA PHE A 345 -23.03 -29.68 -2.32
C PHE A 345 -22.51 -30.57 -3.44
N LYS A 346 -21.78 -31.68 -3.11
CA LYS A 346 -21.31 -32.63 -4.10
C LYS A 346 -22.42 -33.28 -4.91
N LEU A 347 -23.51 -33.65 -4.26
CA LEU A 347 -24.65 -34.24 -4.95
C LEU A 347 -25.29 -33.25 -5.94
N GLU A 348 -25.45 -32.03 -5.53
CA GLU A 348 -25.96 -30.96 -6.40
C GLU A 348 -25.02 -30.67 -7.58
N GLU A 349 -23.70 -30.60 -7.34
CA GLU A 349 -22.71 -30.41 -8.39
C GLU A 349 -22.72 -31.56 -9.42
N TYR A 350 -22.78 -32.79 -8.99
CA TYR A 350 -22.89 -33.95 -9.90
C TYR A 350 -24.22 -34.00 -10.69
N GLY A 351 -25.26 -33.35 -10.18
CA GLY A 351 -26.54 -33.19 -10.87
C GLY A 351 -26.66 -31.95 -11.70
N SER A 352 -25.63 -31.05 -11.64
CA SER A 352 -25.68 -29.76 -12.34
C SER A 352 -25.57 -29.94 -13.86
N LYS A 353 -26.20 -29.02 -14.61
CA LYS A 353 -26.10 -29.00 -16.06
C LYS A 353 -24.66 -28.81 -16.54
N GLU A 354 -23.92 -27.93 -15.84
CA GLU A 354 -22.53 -27.61 -16.15
C GLU A 354 -21.62 -28.84 -16.03
N TYR A 355 -21.84 -29.70 -15.02
CA TYR A 355 -21.12 -30.96 -14.91
C TYR A 355 -21.52 -31.93 -16.01
N LEU A 356 -22.80 -32.13 -16.27
CA LEU A 356 -23.29 -33.08 -17.28
C LEU A 356 -22.86 -32.71 -18.71
N GLU A 357 -22.58 -31.45 -18.96
CA GLU A 357 -22.06 -30.95 -20.24
C GLU A 357 -20.53 -30.90 -20.28
N SER A 358 -19.84 -31.08 -19.15
CA SER A 358 -18.38 -30.99 -19.02
C SER A 358 -17.65 -32.14 -19.70
N ASP A 359 -16.39 -31.89 -20.08
CA ASP A 359 -15.50 -32.95 -20.57
C ASP A 359 -15.12 -33.94 -19.47
N ALA A 360 -15.13 -33.52 -18.20
CA ALA A 360 -14.94 -34.39 -17.05
C ALA A 360 -16.04 -35.47 -16.98
N TYR A 361 -17.32 -35.10 -17.17
CA TYR A 361 -18.43 -36.04 -17.21
C TYR A 361 -18.30 -36.98 -18.41
N LYS A 362 -18.07 -36.47 -19.61
CA LYS A 362 -17.90 -37.26 -20.84
C LYS A 362 -16.78 -38.29 -20.66
N THR A 363 -15.64 -37.87 -20.10
CA THR A 363 -14.50 -38.75 -19.81
C THR A 363 -14.86 -39.81 -18.79
N THR A 364 -15.58 -39.47 -17.73
CA THR A 364 -16.04 -40.42 -16.70
C THR A 364 -16.96 -41.43 -17.30
N VAL A 365 -17.99 -41.04 -18.06
CA VAL A 365 -18.94 -41.93 -18.72
C VAL A 365 -18.22 -42.87 -19.71
N LEU A 366 -17.27 -42.34 -20.48
CA LEU A 366 -16.48 -43.16 -21.42
C LEU A 366 -15.65 -44.22 -20.68
N ASN A 367 -14.96 -43.82 -19.60
CA ASN A 367 -14.15 -44.74 -18.80
C ASN A 367 -15.02 -45.83 -18.11
N ASP A 368 -16.16 -45.42 -17.55
CA ASP A 368 -17.09 -46.36 -16.92
C ASP A 368 -17.68 -47.32 -17.95
N THR A 369 -18.04 -46.85 -19.14
CA THR A 369 -18.53 -47.68 -20.24
C THR A 369 -17.47 -48.66 -20.69
N GLN A 370 -16.21 -48.22 -20.85
CA GLN A 370 -15.10 -49.13 -21.18
C GLN A 370 -14.84 -50.16 -20.08
N ALA A 371 -14.94 -49.78 -18.79
CA ALA A 371 -14.78 -50.69 -17.67
C ALA A 371 -15.88 -51.78 -17.69
N VAL A 372 -17.13 -51.37 -17.96
CA VAL A 372 -18.24 -52.30 -18.12
C VAL A 372 -17.97 -53.28 -19.27
N PHE A 373 -17.58 -52.79 -20.47
CA PHE A 373 -17.30 -53.65 -21.62
C PHE A 373 -16.14 -54.62 -21.35
N ARG A 374 -15.08 -54.18 -20.66
CA ARG A 374 -13.99 -55.09 -20.23
C ARG A 374 -14.49 -56.16 -19.29
N ASN A 375 -15.34 -55.80 -18.31
CA ASN A 375 -15.88 -56.76 -17.35
C ASN A 375 -16.81 -57.82 -17.99
N PHE A 376 -17.46 -57.45 -19.11
CA PHE A 376 -18.27 -58.38 -19.89
C PHE A 376 -17.50 -59.06 -21.02
N GLY A 377 -16.18 -58.85 -21.14
CA GLY A 377 -15.34 -59.49 -22.17
C GLY A 377 -15.63 -59.03 -23.60
N ILE A 378 -16.19 -57.82 -23.77
CA ILE A 378 -16.58 -57.29 -25.08
C ILE A 378 -15.41 -56.44 -25.71
N MET A 379 -14.39 -56.14 -24.91
CA MET A 379 -13.15 -55.46 -25.34
C MET A 379 -11.93 -56.13 -24.78
#